data_c8de9b033a10271dd2a040837389140c
#
_entry.id   c8de9b033a10271dd2a040837389140c
#
_cell.length_a   1.000
_cell.length_b   1.000
_cell.length_c   1.000
_cell.angle_alpha   90.00
_cell.angle_beta   90.00
_cell.angle_gamma   90.00
#
_symmetry.space_group_name_H-M   'P 1'
#
loop_
_entity.id
_entity.type
_entity.pdbx_description
1 polymer ?
#
loop_
_entity_poly.entity_id
_entity_poly.type
_entity_poly.pdbx_seq_one_letter_code
_entity_poly.pdbx_strand_id
1 'polypeptide(L)'
;PTTFVEAYGYHLQMALYRELIFQQFGVSCEPVIFGVSKQDPPELMTIHFETEEMQDLLYDGLATIQEYQEHIKAVIDGKEEPRGCGMCDYCRSKSSFANNIYGALDIPLR
;
A
#
# COMPACT_ATOMS: atom_id res chain seq x y z
N PRO A 1 -9.15 -2.15 14.55
CA PRO A 1 -7.72 -1.82 14.66
C PRO A 1 -6.92 -2.61 13.65
N THR A 2 -5.96 -1.96 13.03
CA THR A 2 -5.07 -2.60 12.09
C THR A 2 -3.94 -3.29 12.83
N THR A 3 -3.45 -4.39 12.22
CA THR A 3 -2.26 -5.05 12.72
C THR A 3 -1.01 -4.28 12.29
N PHE A 4 0.13 -4.62 12.88
CA PHE A 4 1.43 -4.08 12.48
C PHE A 4 1.68 -4.29 10.98
N VAL A 5 1.35 -5.46 10.46
CA VAL A 5 1.55 -5.79 9.03
C VAL A 5 0.70 -4.88 8.15
N GLU A 6 -0.57 -4.69 8.49
CA GLU A 6 -1.46 -3.83 7.71
C GLU A 6 -1.11 -2.35 7.83
N ALA A 7 -0.76 -1.90 9.05
CA ALA A 7 -0.45 -0.50 9.30
C ALA A 7 0.73 0.01 8.46
N TYR A 8 1.72 -0.84 8.21
CA TYR A 8 2.90 -0.48 7.42
C TYR A 8 2.88 -1.05 6.00
N GLY A 9 1.78 -1.67 5.59
CA GLY A 9 1.63 -2.17 4.23
C GLY A 9 2.52 -3.35 3.87
N TYR A 10 3.02 -4.09 4.86
CA TYR A 10 3.88 -5.25 4.60
C TYR A 10 3.18 -6.34 3.82
N HIS A 11 1.86 -6.48 3.97
CA HIS A 11 1.09 -7.45 3.19
C HIS A 11 1.12 -7.14 1.70
N LEU A 12 1.13 -5.85 1.32
CA LEU A 12 1.27 -5.44 -0.07
C LEU A 12 2.63 -5.83 -0.62
N GLN A 13 3.69 -5.56 0.14
CA GLN A 13 5.06 -5.86 -0.23
C GLN A 13 5.27 -7.37 -0.37
N MET A 14 4.79 -8.16 0.58
CA MET A 14 4.94 -9.61 0.56
C MET A 14 4.13 -10.24 -0.58
N ALA A 15 2.93 -9.73 -0.84
CA ALA A 15 2.11 -10.19 -1.96
C ALA A 15 2.81 -9.91 -3.29
N LEU A 16 3.38 -8.72 -3.46
CA LEU A 16 4.11 -8.35 -4.67
C LEU A 16 5.34 -9.23 -4.86
N TYR A 17 6.14 -9.42 -3.82
CA TYR A 17 7.35 -10.23 -3.91
C TYR A 17 7.03 -11.69 -4.26
N ARG A 18 6.00 -12.26 -3.64
CA ARG A 18 5.57 -13.63 -3.96
C ARG A 18 5.18 -13.77 -5.43
N GLU A 19 4.42 -12.82 -5.95
CA GLU A 19 3.97 -12.81 -7.34
C GLU A 19 5.15 -12.66 -8.32
N LEU A 20 6.08 -11.75 -8.02
CA LEU A 20 7.25 -11.54 -8.87
C LEU A 20 8.15 -12.79 -8.94
N ILE A 21 8.33 -13.48 -7.81
CA ILE A 21 9.09 -14.73 -7.78
C ILE A 21 8.38 -15.80 -8.60
N PHE A 22 7.06 -15.90 -8.47
CA PHE A 22 6.28 -16.85 -9.25
C PHE A 22 6.39 -16.58 -10.75
N GLN A 23 6.28 -15.31 -11.16
CA GLN A 23 6.39 -14.97 -12.58
C GLN A 23 7.78 -15.23 -13.13
N GLN A 24 8.82 -14.96 -12.35
CA GLN A 24 10.21 -15.10 -12.82
C GLN A 24 10.68 -16.55 -12.80
N PHE A 25 10.33 -17.32 -11.77
CA PHE A 25 10.90 -18.65 -11.53
C PHE A 25 9.88 -19.78 -11.59
N GLY A 26 8.59 -19.47 -11.65
CA GLY A 26 7.54 -20.49 -11.62
C GLY A 26 7.39 -21.18 -10.26
N VAL A 27 7.95 -20.61 -9.20
CA VAL A 27 7.97 -21.21 -7.87
C VAL A 27 7.02 -20.43 -6.97
N SER A 28 6.16 -21.17 -6.26
CA SER A 28 5.29 -20.57 -5.23
C SER A 28 6.04 -20.56 -3.90
N CYS A 29 6.31 -19.36 -3.39
CA CYS A 29 7.01 -19.17 -2.12
C CYS A 29 6.06 -18.58 -1.08
N GLU A 30 6.25 -18.95 0.18
CA GLU A 30 5.52 -18.32 1.27
C GLU A 30 6.43 -17.31 1.97
N PRO A 31 5.98 -16.05 2.09
CA PRO A 31 6.80 -15.03 2.74
C PRO A 31 6.86 -15.21 4.24
N VAL A 32 7.98 -14.84 4.81
CA VAL A 32 8.20 -14.79 6.27
C VAL A 32 8.93 -13.48 6.57
N ILE A 33 8.48 -12.76 7.58
CA ILE A 33 9.14 -11.56 8.05
C ILE A 33 9.84 -11.86 9.36
N PHE A 34 11.13 -11.54 9.44
CA PHE A 34 11.89 -11.63 10.69
C PHE A 34 11.97 -10.24 11.29
N GLY A 35 11.54 -10.13 12.55
CA GLY A 35 11.61 -8.89 13.30
C GLY A 35 12.50 -9.01 14.52
N VAL A 36 13.27 -7.97 14.81
CA VAL A 36 14.09 -7.88 16.01
C VAL A 36 13.73 -6.59 16.73
N SER A 37 13.36 -6.70 18.01
CA SER A 37 13.04 -5.51 18.78
C SER A 37 14.30 -4.76 19.19
N LYS A 38 14.14 -3.45 19.44
CA LYS A 38 15.23 -2.61 19.95
C LYS A 38 15.35 -2.65 21.47
N GLN A 39 14.63 -3.56 22.11
CA GLN A 39 14.71 -3.75 23.56
C GLN A 39 16.04 -4.32 23.98
N ASP A 40 16.34 -4.24 25.27
CA ASP A 40 17.52 -4.85 25.86
C ASP A 40 17.08 -5.79 27.00
N PRO A 41 17.19 -7.13 26.81
CA PRO A 41 17.69 -7.82 25.61
C PRO A 41 16.68 -7.77 24.44
N PRO A 42 17.17 -7.84 23.21
CA PRO A 42 16.28 -7.83 22.05
C PRO A 42 15.47 -9.12 21.95
N GLU A 43 14.24 -8.99 21.47
CA GLU A 43 13.41 -10.14 21.15
C GLU A 43 13.37 -10.37 19.65
N LEU A 44 13.38 -11.64 19.27
CA LEU A 44 13.27 -12.06 17.87
C LEU A 44 11.85 -12.58 17.65
N MET A 45 11.21 -12.12 16.57
CA MET A 45 9.92 -12.64 16.17
C MET A 45 9.94 -13.02 14.69
N THR A 46 9.06 -13.97 14.32
CA THR A 46 8.82 -14.31 12.93
C THR A 46 7.34 -14.13 12.62
N ILE A 47 7.04 -13.53 11.48
CA ILE A 47 5.67 -13.32 11.02
C ILE A 47 5.45 -14.22 9.80
N HIS A 48 4.52 -15.15 9.93
CA HIS A 48 4.17 -16.12 8.88
C HIS A 48 2.84 -15.75 8.24
N PHE A 49 2.65 -16.12 6.98
CA PHE A 49 1.45 -15.80 6.21
C PHE A 49 0.70 -17.06 5.77
N GLU A 50 0.96 -18.21 6.41
CA GLU A 50 0.44 -19.51 5.97
C GLU A 50 -1.01 -19.78 6.39
N THR A 51 -1.55 -19.05 7.38
CA THR A 51 -2.94 -19.23 7.78
C THR A 51 -3.89 -18.73 6.68
N GLU A 52 -5.11 -19.28 6.65
CA GLU A 52 -6.11 -18.87 5.67
C GLU A 52 -6.36 -17.35 5.71
N GLU A 53 -6.46 -16.78 6.90
CA GLU A 53 -6.66 -15.35 7.10
C GLU A 53 -5.50 -14.53 6.50
N MET A 54 -4.28 -14.96 6.73
CA MET A 54 -3.09 -14.26 6.20
C MET A 54 -2.94 -14.46 4.68
N GLN A 55 -3.33 -15.62 4.16
CA GLN A 55 -3.37 -15.83 2.71
C GLN A 55 -4.39 -14.91 2.05
N ASP A 56 -5.57 -14.75 2.64
CA ASP A 56 -6.58 -13.82 2.13
C ASP A 56 -6.04 -12.40 2.11
N LEU A 57 -5.30 -12.00 3.13
CA LEU A 57 -4.66 -10.70 3.22
C LEU A 57 -3.67 -10.49 2.06
N LEU A 58 -2.90 -11.51 1.72
CA LEU A 58 -1.97 -11.45 0.58
C LEU A 58 -2.71 -11.34 -0.76
N TYR A 59 -3.78 -12.11 -0.95
CA TYR A 59 -4.58 -12.02 -2.18
C TYR A 59 -5.24 -10.64 -2.31
N ASP A 60 -5.78 -10.10 -1.24
CA ASP A 60 -6.36 -8.76 -1.22
C ASP A 60 -5.29 -7.70 -1.53
N GLY A 61 -4.10 -7.87 -0.99
CA GLY A 61 -2.97 -6.98 -1.26
C GLY A 61 -2.57 -7.00 -2.73
N LEU A 62 -2.49 -8.16 -3.34
CA LEU A 62 -2.17 -8.28 -4.76
C LEU A 62 -3.26 -7.66 -5.63
N ALA A 63 -4.53 -7.89 -5.30
CA ALA A 63 -5.65 -7.28 -6.03
C ALA A 63 -5.60 -5.76 -5.97
N THR A 64 -5.24 -5.20 -4.82
CA THR A 64 -5.06 -3.75 -4.65
C THR A 64 -3.96 -3.22 -5.57
N ILE A 65 -2.83 -3.89 -5.64
CA ILE A 65 -1.72 -3.51 -6.51
C ILE A 65 -2.16 -3.57 -7.98
N GLN A 66 -2.85 -4.63 -8.38
CA GLN A 66 -3.34 -4.79 -9.75
C GLN A 66 -4.35 -3.71 -10.13
N GLU A 67 -5.20 -3.30 -9.19
CA GLU A 67 -6.16 -2.22 -9.40
C GLU A 67 -5.45 -0.89 -9.70
N TYR A 68 -4.43 -0.55 -8.92
CA TYR A 68 -3.67 0.68 -9.13
C TYR A 68 -2.73 0.61 -10.33
N GLN A 69 -2.32 -0.56 -10.75
CA GLN A 69 -1.39 -0.75 -11.85
C GLN A 69 -1.92 -0.14 -13.16
N GLU A 70 -3.18 -0.32 -13.46
CA GLU A 70 -3.79 0.23 -14.67
C GLU A 70 -3.76 1.76 -14.67
N HIS A 71 -4.07 2.37 -13.53
CA HIS A 71 -4.00 3.83 -13.39
C HIS A 71 -2.57 4.34 -13.53
N ILE A 72 -1.62 3.69 -12.88
CA ILE A 72 -0.19 4.05 -12.98
C ILE A 72 0.26 4.00 -14.44
N LYS A 73 -0.10 2.93 -15.15
CA LYS A 73 0.24 2.79 -16.55
C LYS A 73 -0.39 3.89 -17.42
N ALA A 74 -1.65 4.21 -17.15
CA ALA A 74 -2.35 5.26 -17.89
C ALA A 74 -1.70 6.62 -17.67
N VAL A 75 -1.22 6.91 -16.46
CA VAL A 75 -0.48 8.14 -16.16
C VAL A 75 0.86 8.16 -16.92
N ILE A 76 1.59 7.05 -16.90
CA ILE A 76 2.88 6.95 -17.62
C ILE A 76 2.67 7.15 -19.12
N ASP A 77 1.61 6.60 -19.68
CA ASP A 77 1.28 6.69 -21.11
C ASP A 77 0.65 8.03 -21.49
N GLY A 78 0.46 8.94 -20.53
CA GLY A 78 -0.12 10.26 -20.79
C GLY A 78 -1.63 10.26 -21.02
N LYS A 79 -2.33 9.16 -20.69
CA LYS A 79 -3.79 9.03 -20.88
C LYS A 79 -4.59 9.56 -19.70
N GLU A 80 -3.98 9.65 -18.54
CA GLU A 80 -4.59 10.19 -17.33
C GLU A 80 -3.62 11.13 -16.63
N GLU A 81 -4.19 12.10 -15.92
CA GLU A 81 -3.40 12.99 -15.08
C GLU A 81 -3.11 12.31 -13.74
N PRO A 82 -1.89 12.50 -13.19
CA PRO A 82 -1.59 12.01 -11.86
C PRO A 82 -2.46 12.72 -10.81
N ARG A 83 -2.95 11.98 -9.84
CA ARG A 83 -3.79 12.50 -8.76
C ARG A 83 -3.08 12.39 -7.43
N GLY A 84 -3.06 13.48 -6.68
CA GLY A 84 -2.58 13.48 -5.32
C GLY A 84 -3.71 13.18 -4.33
N CYS A 85 -3.37 13.06 -3.05
CA CYS A 85 -4.35 12.83 -1.99
C CYS A 85 -5.17 14.08 -1.65
N GLY A 86 -4.69 15.26 -2.01
CA GLY A 86 -5.34 16.54 -1.73
C GLY A 86 -5.24 17.01 -0.27
N MET A 87 -4.64 16.20 0.59
CA MET A 87 -4.63 16.46 2.04
C MET A 87 -3.23 16.60 2.64
N CYS A 88 -2.20 16.06 2.01
CA CYS A 88 -0.84 16.18 2.53
C CYS A 88 -0.27 17.58 2.28
N ASP A 89 0.83 17.90 2.94
CA ASP A 89 1.47 19.21 2.83
C ASP A 89 1.83 19.54 1.38
N TYR A 90 2.35 18.57 0.64
CA TYR A 90 2.70 18.77 -0.76
C TYR A 90 1.48 19.13 -1.61
N CYS A 91 0.39 18.37 -1.50
CA CYS A 91 -0.82 18.64 -2.25
C CYS A 91 -1.41 20.00 -1.90
N ARG A 92 -1.43 20.36 -0.62
CA ARG A 92 -1.93 21.65 -0.18
C ARG A 92 -1.06 22.80 -0.68
N SER A 93 0.26 22.61 -0.77
CA SER A 93 1.19 23.62 -1.28
C SER A 93 0.97 23.91 -2.77
N LYS A 94 0.37 22.97 -3.51
CA LYS A 94 0.09 23.09 -4.94
C LYS A 94 -1.32 23.57 -5.25
N SER A 95 -2.18 23.69 -4.23
CA SER A 95 -3.54 24.17 -4.46
C SER A 95 -3.55 25.69 -4.65
N SER A 96 -4.46 26.17 -5.50
CA SER A 96 -4.65 27.60 -5.72
C SER A 96 -5.97 28.05 -5.14
N PHE A 97 -6.10 29.36 -4.86
CA PHE A 97 -7.35 29.92 -4.36
C PHE A 97 -8.52 29.64 -5.32
N ALA A 98 -8.28 29.73 -6.61
CA ALA A 98 -9.33 29.48 -7.59
C ALA A 98 -9.88 28.04 -7.54
N ASN A 99 -9.05 27.07 -7.12
CA ASN A 99 -9.44 25.67 -6.98
C ASN A 99 -10.02 25.35 -5.61
N ASN A 100 -10.05 26.34 -4.69
CA ASN A 100 -10.50 26.15 -3.32
C ASN A 100 -11.74 27.00 -3.00
N ILE A 101 -12.60 27.21 -4.00
CA ILE A 101 -13.86 27.92 -3.82
C ILE A 101 -14.95 26.88 -3.55
N TYR A 102 -15.56 26.98 -2.36
CA TYR A 102 -16.59 26.06 -1.90
C TYR A 102 -17.84 26.81 -1.53
N GLY A 103 -18.99 26.16 -1.66
CA GLY A 103 -20.20 26.63 -1.01
C GLY A 103 -20.06 26.47 0.51
N ALA A 104 -20.86 27.22 1.28
CA ALA A 104 -20.74 27.22 2.74
C ALA A 104 -20.90 25.85 3.39
N LEU A 105 -21.65 24.94 2.73
CA LEU A 105 -21.92 23.61 3.25
C LEU A 105 -21.00 22.52 2.65
N ASP A 106 -20.11 22.91 1.74
CA ASP A 106 -19.30 21.97 0.97
C ASP A 106 -17.83 21.99 1.37
N ILE A 107 -17.47 22.67 2.46
CA ILE A 107 -16.08 22.75 2.90
C ILE A 107 -15.61 21.39 3.40
N PRO A 108 -14.56 20.80 2.79
CA PRO A 108 -14.09 19.47 3.19
C PRO A 108 -13.41 19.50 4.55
N LEU A 109 -13.61 18.43 5.32
CA LEU A 109 -12.86 18.19 6.55
C LEU A 109 -11.49 17.60 6.20
N ARG A 110 -10.46 18.14 6.84
CA ARG A 110 -9.08 17.75 6.58
C ARG A 110 -8.36 17.34 7.86
#